data_8e8051b5b3821d14957ce1e59b126d5a
#
_entry.id   8e8051b5b3821d14957ce1e59b126d5a
#
_cell.length_a   1.000
_cell.length_b   1.000
_cell.length_c   1.000
_cell.angle_alpha   90.00
_cell.angle_beta   90.00
_cell.angle_gamma   90.00
#
_symmetry.space_group_name_H-M   'P 1'
#
loop_
_entity.id
_entity.type
_entity.pdbx_description
1 polymer ?
#
loop_
_entity_poly.entity_id
_entity_poly.type
_entity_poly.pdbx_seq_one_letter_code
_entity_poly.pdbx_strand_id
1 'polypeptide(L)'
;MDRRKFIKNAGYGLGLATLTPNIITTAKNTHGSFRHGLASGDPLHNQIILWTHVTPETDLPIKIKWQMSHRPDFKHIVCQGETVTDRQRDYCVKVNAILPDGETPGTTYYYRFLTGNHSSGTGRTHTLPNQRVNNIKLAVVSCSKYTAGFFHVYKEIANRDDIDLVLHLGDYIYEFGMGVFGD
;
A
#
# COMPACT_ATOMS: atom_id res chain seq x y z
N MET A 1 7.68 8.02 28.91
CA MET A 1 6.25 8.06 28.60
C MET A 1 5.86 6.68 28.10
N ASP A 2 5.10 5.93 28.90
CA ASP A 2 4.88 4.50 28.68
C ASP A 2 3.81 4.29 27.58
N ARG A 3 4.20 3.69 26.45
CA ARG A 3 3.35 3.44 25.27
C ARG A 3 2.09 2.61 25.59
N ARG A 4 2.12 1.81 26.67
CA ARG A 4 0.97 1.01 27.11
C ARG A 4 -0.13 1.83 27.79
N LYS A 5 0.19 3.00 28.36
CA LYS A 5 -0.80 3.90 29.00
C LYS A 5 -1.57 4.72 27.98
N PHE A 6 -1.00 5.00 26.81
CA PHE A 6 -1.68 5.76 25.75
C PHE A 6 -2.85 4.99 25.12
N ILE A 7 -2.73 3.68 25.00
CA ILE A 7 -3.77 2.83 24.36
C ILE A 7 -4.97 2.60 25.28
N LYS A 8 -4.79 2.61 26.60
CA LYS A 8 -5.88 2.40 27.57
C LYS A 8 -6.80 3.60 27.78
N ASN A 9 -6.35 4.80 27.47
CA ASN A 9 -7.14 6.03 27.67
C ASN A 9 -7.99 6.45 26.46
N ALA A 10 -7.92 5.73 25.34
CA ALA A 10 -8.76 5.97 24.15
C ALA A 10 -10.15 5.28 24.22
N GLY A 11 -10.46 4.57 25.31
CA GLY A 11 -11.62 3.66 25.39
C GLY A 11 -12.85 4.15 26.18
N TYR A 12 -12.85 5.34 26.75
CA TYR A 12 -14.00 5.82 27.50
C TYR A 12 -14.43 7.23 27.08
N GLY A 13 -15.26 7.31 26.09
CA GLY A 13 -15.99 8.50 25.68
C GLY A 13 -17.40 8.10 25.28
N LEU A 14 -18.26 7.87 26.28
CA LEU A 14 -19.70 7.69 26.11
C LEU A 14 -20.34 9.03 25.73
N GLY A 15 -20.98 9.04 24.61
CA GLY A 15 -22.15 9.70 24.10
C GLY A 15 -22.72 10.96 24.72
N LEU A 16 -22.72 12.02 23.95
CA LEU A 16 -23.81 12.96 23.87
C LEU A 16 -24.16 13.11 22.38
N ALA A 17 -25.28 12.50 21.99
CA ALA A 17 -25.87 12.70 20.68
C ALA A 17 -26.41 14.13 20.59
N THR A 18 -25.62 15.06 20.10
CA THR A 18 -26.14 16.33 19.61
C THR A 18 -26.66 16.09 18.20
N LEU A 19 -27.96 16.27 18.02
CA LEU A 19 -28.61 16.34 16.71
C LEU A 19 -28.05 17.54 15.95
N THR A 20 -26.94 17.33 15.25
CA THR A 20 -26.51 18.26 14.23
C THR A 20 -27.33 17.99 12.97
N PRO A 21 -27.88 19.03 12.30
CA PRO A 21 -28.57 18.81 11.04
C PRO A 21 -27.61 18.16 10.07
N ASN A 22 -28.01 17.01 9.50
CA ASN A 22 -27.32 16.37 8.39
C ASN A 22 -27.27 17.36 7.23
N ILE A 23 -26.21 18.11 7.14
CA ILE A 23 -25.82 18.74 5.89
C ILE A 23 -25.38 17.58 5.01
N ILE A 24 -26.30 17.09 4.18
CA ILE A 24 -25.95 16.24 3.04
C ILE A 24 -25.17 17.14 2.09
N THR A 25 -23.90 17.36 2.41
CA THR A 25 -22.95 17.80 1.42
C THR A 25 -22.87 16.65 0.44
N THR A 26 -23.44 16.82 -0.74
CA THR A 26 -23.11 15.99 -1.91
C THR A 26 -21.60 16.10 -2.07
N ALA A 27 -20.89 15.14 -1.49
CA ALA A 27 -19.46 15.03 -1.63
C ALA A 27 -19.20 14.96 -3.14
N LYS A 28 -18.65 16.01 -3.74
CA LYS A 28 -18.12 15.95 -5.09
C LYS A 28 -17.23 14.72 -5.10
N ASN A 29 -17.56 13.74 -5.94
CA ASN A 29 -16.72 12.58 -6.13
C ASN A 29 -15.37 13.06 -6.64
N THR A 30 -14.42 13.24 -5.73
CA THR A 30 -13.06 13.65 -6.05
C THR A 30 -12.29 12.39 -6.42
N HIS A 31 -11.68 12.42 -7.58
CA HIS A 31 -10.93 11.32 -8.14
C HIS A 31 -9.46 11.70 -8.30
N GLY A 32 -8.64 10.71 -8.59
CA GLY A 32 -7.24 10.89 -8.90
C GLY A 32 -6.76 9.74 -9.77
N SER A 33 -5.51 9.78 -10.15
CA SER A 33 -4.85 8.73 -10.93
C SER A 33 -3.72 8.07 -10.14
N PHE A 34 -3.37 6.83 -10.49
CA PHE A 34 -2.29 6.07 -9.86
C PHE A 34 -1.05 6.09 -10.75
N ARG A 35 -0.15 7.05 -10.53
CA ARG A 35 1.06 7.25 -11.36
C ARG A 35 2.36 6.81 -10.70
N HIS A 36 2.33 6.52 -9.41
CA HIS A 36 3.53 6.30 -8.60
C HIS A 36 3.76 4.84 -8.18
N GLY A 37 3.05 3.92 -8.83
CA GLY A 37 3.21 2.50 -8.57
C GLY A 37 2.51 2.00 -7.30
N LEU A 38 2.82 0.77 -6.95
CA LEU A 38 2.27 0.02 -5.83
C LEU A 38 3.41 -0.59 -5.03
N ALA A 39 3.21 -0.70 -3.72
CA ALA A 39 4.12 -1.45 -2.85
C ALA A 39 3.34 -2.27 -1.83
N SER A 40 3.94 -3.36 -1.38
CA SER A 40 3.48 -4.13 -0.24
C SER A 40 4.66 -4.50 0.64
N GLY A 41 4.42 -4.69 1.93
CA GLY A 41 5.48 -5.01 2.86
C GLY A 41 4.96 -5.41 4.24
N ASP A 42 5.90 -5.70 5.14
CA ASP A 42 5.60 -6.10 6.52
C ASP A 42 4.57 -7.24 6.59
N PRO A 43 4.81 -8.35 5.85
CA PRO A 43 3.88 -9.46 5.81
C PRO A 43 3.83 -10.18 7.16
N LEU A 44 2.64 -10.59 7.57
CA LEU A 44 2.42 -11.59 8.60
C LEU A 44 1.70 -12.80 7.99
N HIS A 45 1.32 -13.78 8.81
CA HIS A 45 0.64 -14.98 8.33
C HIS A 45 -0.75 -14.69 7.73
N ASN A 46 -1.42 -13.65 8.23
CA ASN A 46 -2.79 -13.32 7.88
C ASN A 46 -3.00 -11.84 7.56
N GLN A 47 -1.94 -11.06 7.36
CA GLN A 47 -2.06 -9.65 7.01
C GLN A 47 -0.84 -9.14 6.28
N ILE A 48 -1.01 -8.02 5.57
CA ILE A 48 0.06 -7.35 4.84
C ILE A 48 -0.24 -5.86 4.68
N ILE A 49 0.79 -5.05 4.73
CA ILE A 49 0.67 -3.62 4.42
C ILE A 49 0.67 -3.44 2.91
N LEU A 50 -0.32 -2.71 2.40
CA LEU A 50 -0.41 -2.27 1.01
C LEU A 50 -0.24 -0.75 0.94
N TRP A 51 0.46 -0.28 -0.07
CA TRP A 51 0.75 1.13 -0.26
C TRP A 51 0.57 1.55 -1.72
N THR A 52 0.10 2.78 -1.91
CA THR A 52 0.14 3.53 -3.17
C THR A 52 0.15 5.03 -2.91
N HIS A 53 0.42 5.81 -3.93
CA HIS A 53 0.23 7.26 -3.96
C HIS A 53 -0.77 7.62 -5.06
N VAL A 54 -1.69 8.51 -4.75
CA VAL A 54 -2.70 9.00 -5.69
C VAL A 54 -2.31 10.40 -6.16
N THR A 55 -2.28 10.62 -7.45
CA THR A 55 -2.16 11.97 -8.01
C THR A 55 -3.55 12.58 -8.06
N PRO A 56 -3.86 13.58 -7.22
CA PRO A 56 -5.20 14.14 -7.13
C PRO A 56 -5.53 15.01 -8.34
N GLU A 57 -6.82 15.13 -8.66
CA GLU A 57 -7.33 16.11 -9.62
C GLU A 57 -7.64 17.45 -8.95
N THR A 58 -7.89 17.43 -7.66
CA THR A 58 -8.18 18.61 -6.82
C THR A 58 -7.59 18.43 -5.44
N ASP A 59 -7.38 19.51 -4.69
CA ASP A 59 -6.84 19.48 -3.31
C ASP A 59 -7.85 19.00 -2.25
N LEU A 60 -8.86 18.22 -2.64
CA LEU A 60 -9.86 17.68 -1.75
C LEU A 60 -9.50 16.24 -1.32
N PRO A 61 -10.00 15.77 -0.16
CA PRO A 61 -9.87 14.37 0.25
C PRO A 61 -10.44 13.41 -0.79
N ILE A 62 -9.76 12.30 -0.99
CA ILE A 62 -10.12 11.27 -1.98
C ILE A 62 -10.44 9.96 -1.26
N LYS A 63 -11.58 9.37 -1.59
CA LYS A 63 -11.96 8.04 -1.14
C LYS A 63 -11.31 6.99 -2.02
N ILE A 64 -10.58 6.08 -1.39
CA ILE A 64 -9.85 4.99 -2.04
C ILE A 64 -10.42 3.67 -1.55
N LYS A 65 -10.80 2.82 -2.48
CA LYS A 65 -11.11 1.42 -2.23
C LYS A 65 -9.88 0.57 -2.56
N TRP A 66 -9.61 -0.46 -1.78
CA TRP A 66 -8.59 -1.46 -2.07
C TRP A 66 -9.22 -2.86 -2.09
N GLN A 67 -8.62 -3.75 -2.86
CA GLN A 67 -9.09 -5.12 -3.06
C GLN A 67 -7.92 -6.07 -3.12
N MET A 68 -8.09 -7.26 -2.55
CA MET A 68 -7.19 -8.40 -2.69
C MET A 68 -7.93 -9.62 -3.26
N SER A 69 -7.20 -10.42 -4.03
CA SER A 69 -7.72 -11.60 -4.72
C SER A 69 -6.61 -12.64 -4.87
N HIS A 70 -6.98 -13.93 -4.99
CA HIS A 70 -6.04 -14.98 -5.37
C HIS A 70 -5.64 -14.92 -6.86
N ARG A 71 -6.35 -14.14 -7.66
CA ARG A 71 -6.14 -14.06 -9.11
C ARG A 71 -6.10 -12.60 -9.58
N PRO A 72 -5.27 -12.30 -10.60
CA PRO A 72 -5.14 -10.93 -11.11
C PRO A 72 -6.40 -10.41 -11.85
N ASP A 73 -7.38 -11.26 -12.11
CA ASP A 73 -8.64 -10.89 -12.74
C ASP A 73 -9.68 -10.28 -11.77
N PHE A 74 -9.43 -10.39 -10.46
CA PHE A 74 -10.29 -9.89 -9.38
C PHE A 74 -11.75 -10.34 -9.45
N LYS A 75 -12.04 -11.51 -10.09
CA LYS A 75 -13.40 -12.05 -10.13
C LYS A 75 -13.89 -12.51 -8.76
N HIS A 76 -12.98 -12.95 -7.91
CA HIS A 76 -13.25 -13.36 -6.54
C HIS A 76 -12.38 -12.54 -5.60
N ILE A 77 -13.01 -11.64 -4.85
CA ILE A 77 -12.34 -10.79 -3.86
C ILE A 77 -12.24 -11.55 -2.55
N VAL A 78 -11.01 -11.69 -2.05
CA VAL A 78 -10.72 -12.31 -0.74
C VAL A 78 -11.01 -11.32 0.38
N CYS A 79 -10.47 -10.13 0.28
CA CYS A 79 -10.77 -9.04 1.20
C CYS A 79 -10.69 -7.68 0.49
N GLN A 80 -11.36 -6.70 1.05
CA GLN A 80 -11.39 -5.33 0.54
C GLN A 80 -11.70 -4.36 1.66
N GLY A 81 -11.41 -3.10 1.42
CA GLY A 81 -11.76 -2.03 2.34
C GLY A 81 -11.71 -0.68 1.67
N GLU A 82 -11.98 0.35 2.46
CA GLU A 82 -11.97 1.73 2.02
C GLU A 82 -11.16 2.59 2.99
N THR A 83 -10.55 3.62 2.47
CA THR A 83 -9.83 4.64 3.24
C THR A 83 -9.96 5.99 2.57
N VAL A 84 -9.56 7.04 3.26
CA VAL A 84 -9.50 8.38 2.71
C VAL A 84 -8.07 8.89 2.81
N THR A 85 -7.60 9.51 1.76
CA THR A 85 -6.32 10.22 1.75
C THR A 85 -6.52 11.68 1.35
N ASP A 86 -5.59 12.54 1.72
CA ASP A 86 -5.67 13.97 1.52
C ASP A 86 -4.28 14.61 1.40
N ARG A 87 -4.24 15.93 1.23
CA ARG A 87 -3.01 16.71 1.12
C ARG A 87 -2.09 16.59 2.33
N GLN A 88 -2.63 16.40 3.55
CA GLN A 88 -1.79 16.27 4.76
C GLN A 88 -0.97 14.99 4.75
N ARG A 89 -1.44 13.98 4.02
CA ARG A 89 -0.76 12.69 3.80
C ARG A 89 -0.02 12.64 2.47
N ASP A 90 0.11 13.78 1.79
CA ASP A 90 0.62 13.82 0.42
C ASP A 90 -0.09 12.80 -0.48
N TYR A 91 -1.39 12.59 -0.28
CA TYR A 91 -2.19 11.61 -1.00
C TYR A 91 -1.63 10.18 -0.99
N CYS A 92 -0.76 9.88 -0.04
CA CYS A 92 -0.31 8.51 0.21
C CYS A 92 -1.42 7.68 0.85
N VAL A 93 -1.52 6.45 0.42
CA VAL A 93 -2.44 5.42 0.96
C VAL A 93 -1.60 4.31 1.56
N LYS A 94 -1.82 4.02 2.83
CA LYS A 94 -1.21 2.89 3.53
C LYS A 94 -2.32 2.17 4.30
N VAL A 95 -2.57 0.92 3.97
CA VAL A 95 -3.59 0.10 4.61
C VAL A 95 -3.00 -1.21 5.10
N ASN A 96 -3.47 -1.68 6.23
CA ASN A 96 -3.21 -3.04 6.69
C ASN A 96 -4.35 -3.94 6.20
N ALA A 97 -4.06 -4.76 5.18
CA ALA A 97 -5.01 -5.70 4.65
C ALA A 97 -5.00 -6.97 5.51
N ILE A 98 -6.05 -7.17 6.28
CA ILE A 98 -6.25 -8.35 7.12
C ILE A 98 -7.07 -9.35 6.32
N LEU A 99 -6.55 -10.56 6.21
CA LEU A 99 -7.21 -11.66 5.51
C LEU A 99 -8.28 -12.29 6.42
N PRO A 100 -9.37 -12.82 5.85
CA PRO A 100 -10.38 -13.54 6.61
C PRO A 100 -9.81 -14.85 7.20
N ASP A 101 -10.46 -15.35 8.24
CA ASP A 101 -10.13 -16.63 8.82
C ASP A 101 -10.27 -17.75 7.79
N GLY A 102 -9.36 -18.72 7.85
CA GLY A 102 -9.33 -19.87 6.93
C GLY A 102 -8.43 -19.67 5.70
N GLU A 103 -7.90 -18.47 5.48
CA GLU A 103 -6.89 -18.26 4.44
C GLU A 103 -5.58 -18.97 4.80
N THR A 104 -4.95 -19.55 3.79
CA THR A 104 -3.71 -20.32 3.98
C THR A 104 -2.51 -19.38 4.10
N PRO A 105 -1.72 -19.42 5.20
CA PRO A 105 -0.46 -18.71 5.30
C PRO A 105 0.53 -19.10 4.19
N GLY A 106 1.39 -18.17 3.77
CA GLY A 106 2.33 -18.45 2.69
C GLY A 106 1.69 -18.46 1.32
N THR A 107 0.62 -17.71 1.13
CA THR A 107 -0.13 -17.63 -0.13
C THR A 107 0.16 -16.33 -0.87
N THR A 108 0.22 -16.42 -2.19
CA THR A 108 0.33 -15.27 -3.08
C THR A 108 -1.03 -14.67 -3.33
N TYR A 109 -1.09 -13.34 -3.23
CA TYR A 109 -2.28 -12.54 -3.52
C TYR A 109 -1.96 -11.45 -4.54
N TYR A 110 -3.00 -11.01 -5.23
CA TYR A 110 -2.98 -9.84 -6.10
C TYR A 110 -3.81 -8.73 -5.46
N TYR A 111 -3.36 -7.49 -5.59
CA TYR A 111 -4.07 -6.36 -5.01
C TYR A 111 -4.12 -5.17 -5.94
N ARG A 112 -5.11 -4.31 -5.75
CA ARG A 112 -5.28 -3.06 -6.48
C ARG A 112 -5.96 -2.01 -5.63
N PHE A 113 -5.83 -0.76 -6.07
CA PHE A 113 -6.56 0.38 -5.51
C PHE A 113 -7.47 0.98 -6.57
N LEU A 114 -8.58 1.55 -6.12
CA LEU A 114 -9.64 2.11 -6.96
C LEU A 114 -10.06 3.47 -6.42
N THR A 115 -10.32 4.42 -7.29
CA THR A 115 -10.97 5.70 -6.98
C THR A 115 -11.83 6.12 -8.16
N GLY A 116 -13.13 6.36 -7.92
CA GLY A 116 -14.08 6.58 -9.00
C GLY A 116 -14.01 5.46 -10.06
N ASN A 117 -13.75 5.85 -11.29
CA ASN A 117 -13.60 4.93 -12.44
C ASN A 117 -12.14 4.53 -12.72
N HIS A 118 -11.19 4.98 -11.88
CA HIS A 118 -9.77 4.70 -12.06
C HIS A 118 -9.33 3.52 -11.19
N SER A 119 -8.52 2.64 -11.79
CA SER A 119 -7.87 1.53 -11.11
C SER A 119 -6.36 1.70 -11.20
N SER A 120 -5.67 1.36 -10.14
CA SER A 120 -4.22 1.17 -10.20
C SER A 120 -3.84 -0.01 -11.11
N GLY A 121 -2.56 -0.18 -11.36
CA GLY A 121 -2.03 -1.47 -11.79
C GLY A 121 -2.35 -2.57 -10.77
N THR A 122 -2.02 -3.80 -11.12
CA THR A 122 -2.12 -4.96 -10.21
C THR A 122 -0.79 -5.20 -9.54
N GLY A 123 -0.77 -5.14 -8.21
CA GLY A 123 0.36 -5.57 -7.39
C GLY A 123 0.26 -7.05 -7.04
N ARG A 124 1.41 -7.69 -6.83
CA ARG A 124 1.52 -9.05 -6.31
C ARG A 124 2.18 -9.01 -4.94
N THR A 125 1.69 -9.78 -4.02
CA THR A 125 2.21 -9.85 -2.65
C THR A 125 2.11 -11.27 -2.10
N HIS A 126 2.75 -11.53 -0.98
CA HIS A 126 2.81 -12.86 -0.37
C HIS A 126 2.74 -12.74 1.16
N THR A 127 1.92 -13.58 1.80
CA THR A 127 1.89 -13.68 3.27
C THR A 127 2.99 -14.60 3.77
N LEU A 128 3.41 -14.44 5.02
CA LEU A 128 4.40 -15.34 5.60
C LEU A 128 3.81 -16.75 5.80
N PRO A 129 4.56 -17.80 5.45
CA PRO A 129 4.19 -19.18 5.79
C PRO A 129 4.26 -19.38 7.31
N ASN A 130 3.40 -20.22 7.85
CA ASN A 130 3.43 -20.63 9.26
C ASN A 130 4.27 -21.91 9.50
N GLN A 131 4.85 -22.45 8.43
CA GLN A 131 5.69 -23.64 8.47
C GLN A 131 7.15 -23.24 8.19
N ARG A 132 8.07 -24.12 8.59
CA ARG A 132 9.49 -23.96 8.27
C ARG A 132 9.68 -24.00 6.75
N VAL A 133 10.33 -22.98 6.23
CA VAL A 133 10.76 -22.93 4.83
C VAL A 133 12.24 -23.35 4.73
N ASN A 134 12.59 -24.06 3.67
CA ASN A 134 13.96 -24.52 3.47
C ASN A 134 14.81 -23.50 2.71
N ASN A 135 14.21 -22.69 1.87
CA ASN A 135 14.88 -21.70 1.04
C ASN A 135 14.06 -20.40 1.00
N ILE A 136 14.75 -19.28 0.99
CA ILE A 136 14.20 -17.93 0.75
C ILE A 136 15.06 -17.29 -0.32
N LYS A 137 14.44 -16.75 -1.37
CA LYS A 137 15.10 -16.00 -2.42
C LYS A 137 14.91 -14.51 -2.21
N LEU A 138 15.99 -13.81 -1.98
CA LEU A 138 16.02 -12.36 -1.77
C LEU A 138 16.61 -11.66 -2.99
N ALA A 139 15.99 -10.58 -3.43
CA ALA A 139 16.63 -9.58 -4.24
C ALA A 139 17.16 -8.48 -3.32
N VAL A 140 18.48 -8.27 -3.32
CA VAL A 140 19.12 -7.24 -2.50
C VAL A 140 19.56 -6.11 -3.42
N VAL A 141 19.09 -4.89 -3.15
CA VAL A 141 19.35 -3.70 -3.95
C VAL A 141 19.75 -2.52 -3.07
N SER A 142 20.42 -1.53 -3.67
CA SER A 142 20.75 -0.26 -3.03
C SER A 142 21.00 0.83 -4.07
N CYS A 143 21.11 2.08 -3.64
CA CYS A 143 21.65 3.18 -4.45
C CYS A 143 20.86 3.45 -5.73
N SER A 144 19.62 3.91 -5.59
CA SER A 144 18.69 4.19 -6.72
C SER A 144 18.63 5.68 -7.03
N LYS A 145 19.62 6.21 -7.76
CA LYS A 145 19.57 7.60 -8.21
C LYS A 145 18.63 7.74 -9.42
N TYR A 146 17.50 8.43 -9.24
CA TYR A 146 16.48 8.58 -10.28
C TYR A 146 16.99 9.22 -11.57
N THR A 147 17.89 10.21 -11.46
CA THR A 147 18.41 10.98 -12.59
C THR A 147 19.57 10.32 -13.32
N ALA A 148 20.07 9.16 -12.82
CA ALA A 148 21.30 8.53 -13.34
C ALA A 148 21.08 7.15 -13.96
N GLY A 149 19.82 6.72 -14.19
CA GLY A 149 19.59 5.39 -14.75
C GLY A 149 18.14 5.13 -15.15
N PHE A 150 17.93 3.97 -15.77
CA PHE A 150 16.61 3.55 -16.28
C PHE A 150 15.94 2.49 -15.41
N PHE A 151 16.49 2.18 -14.24
CA PHE A 151 15.94 1.20 -13.30
C PHE A 151 15.67 -0.19 -13.88
N HIS A 152 16.45 -0.63 -14.88
CA HIS A 152 16.30 -1.93 -15.52
C HIS A 152 16.37 -3.07 -14.51
N VAL A 153 17.18 -2.94 -13.45
CA VAL A 153 17.28 -3.94 -12.38
C VAL A 153 15.94 -4.17 -11.70
N TYR A 154 15.20 -3.11 -11.40
CA TYR A 154 13.87 -3.24 -10.79
C TYR A 154 12.86 -3.87 -11.73
N LYS A 155 12.96 -3.61 -13.04
CA LYS A 155 12.14 -4.29 -14.04
C LYS A 155 12.44 -5.78 -14.08
N GLU A 156 13.72 -6.17 -14.05
CA GLU A 156 14.12 -7.58 -14.00
C GLU A 156 13.62 -8.28 -12.73
N ILE A 157 13.70 -7.61 -11.57
CA ILE A 157 13.14 -8.12 -10.32
C ILE A 157 11.62 -8.29 -10.44
N ALA A 158 10.91 -7.31 -11.01
CA ALA A 158 9.46 -7.34 -11.17
C ALA A 158 8.98 -8.45 -12.12
N ASN A 159 9.80 -8.85 -13.09
CA ASN A 159 9.51 -9.92 -14.05
C ASN A 159 9.76 -11.33 -13.46
N ARG A 160 10.30 -11.43 -12.25
CA ARG A 160 10.59 -12.72 -11.61
C ARG A 160 9.50 -13.10 -10.63
N ASP A 161 8.98 -14.32 -10.80
CA ASP A 161 7.97 -14.90 -9.92
C ASP A 161 8.56 -15.68 -8.74
N ASP A 162 9.87 -15.90 -8.74
CA ASP A 162 10.59 -16.73 -7.78
C ASP A 162 11.32 -15.93 -6.69
N ILE A 163 11.11 -14.61 -6.62
CA ILE A 163 11.65 -13.76 -5.56
C ILE A 163 10.61 -13.62 -4.43
N ASP A 164 10.99 -13.98 -3.23
CA ASP A 164 10.14 -13.92 -2.05
C ASP A 164 10.11 -12.52 -1.42
N LEU A 165 11.26 -11.82 -1.42
CA LEU A 165 11.39 -10.51 -0.78
C LEU A 165 12.43 -9.66 -1.50
N VAL A 166 12.15 -8.37 -1.62
CA VAL A 166 13.13 -7.35 -2.04
C VAL A 166 13.61 -6.59 -0.79
N LEU A 167 14.92 -6.62 -0.55
CA LEU A 167 15.57 -5.89 0.52
C LEU A 167 16.35 -4.70 -0.06
N HIS A 168 15.97 -3.49 0.30
CA HIS A 168 16.70 -2.28 -0.09
C HIS A 168 17.59 -1.82 1.05
N LEU A 169 18.91 -1.78 0.82
CA LEU A 169 19.91 -1.51 1.84
C LEU A 169 20.14 -0.02 2.12
N GLY A 170 19.44 0.85 1.43
CA GLY A 170 19.56 2.29 1.61
C GLY A 170 19.89 3.04 0.32
N ASP A 171 20.05 4.35 0.44
CA ASP A 171 20.15 5.27 -0.70
C ASP A 171 18.96 5.09 -1.68
N TYR A 172 17.77 4.99 -1.11
CA TYR A 172 16.54 4.85 -1.87
C TYR A 172 16.18 6.15 -2.60
N ILE A 173 16.49 7.29 -1.98
CA ILE A 173 16.32 8.62 -2.53
C ILE A 173 17.64 9.36 -2.46
N TYR A 174 18.02 10.00 -3.57
CA TYR A 174 19.09 10.98 -3.64
C TYR A 174 18.47 12.34 -3.92
N GLU A 175 18.75 13.32 -3.06
CA GLU A 175 18.19 14.68 -3.14
C GLU A 175 18.92 15.54 -4.18
N PHE A 176 19.88 14.98 -4.90
CA PHE A 176 20.70 15.71 -5.87
C PHE A 176 20.05 15.74 -7.25
N GLY A 177 20.05 16.92 -7.86
CA GLY A 177 19.65 17.10 -9.24
C GLY A 177 20.62 16.48 -10.25
N MET A 178 20.32 16.63 -11.53
CA MET A 178 21.23 16.23 -12.63
C MET A 178 22.54 17.01 -12.54
N GLY A 179 23.65 16.37 -12.90
CA GLY A 179 24.99 16.97 -12.93
C GLY A 179 25.70 17.08 -11.56
N VAL A 180 25.09 16.62 -10.47
CA VAL A 180 25.75 16.47 -9.17
C VAL A 180 26.04 15.00 -8.94
N PHE A 181 27.32 14.59 -8.97
CA PHE A 181 27.79 13.20 -8.84
C PHE A 181 27.38 12.25 -9.99
N GLY A 182 27.88 12.56 -11.18
CA GLY A 182 27.79 11.70 -12.36
C GLY A 182 26.63 12.04 -13.27
N ASP A 183 26.94 12.20 -14.50
CA ASP A 183 26.02 12.31 -15.64
C ASP A 183 25.65 10.92 -16.15
#